data_91bf666c3c8a5ad4e0d9e4e5baa3944c
#
_entry.id   91bf666c3c8a5ad4e0d9e4e5baa3944c
#
_cell.length_a   1.000
_cell.length_b   1.000
_cell.length_c   1.000
_cell.angle_alpha   90.00
_cell.angle_beta   90.00
_cell.angle_gamma   90.00
#
_symmetry.space_group_name_H-M   'P 1'
#
loop_
_entity.id
_entity.type
_entity.pdbx_description
1 polymer ?
#
loop_
_entity_poly.entity_id
_entity_poly.type
_entity_poly.pdbx_seq_one_letter_code
_entity_poly.pdbx_strand_id
1 'polypeptide(L)'
;LPPDANTLLCVTDCCLRSRNLVNVIVAGKQPQPQWLGMDAAIKHCSAGIGIWEWAGNDQGCEPDVVMACAGDVPTLEVLAAVDILRRHLPELRVRVINVVDLMTLQDQAEHPNGLSHRDFDTLFTTDKPIIFAYHGYPWLIHRLTYRRTNHKNLHVRGYKEEGTTTTP
;
A
#
# COMPACT_ATOMS: atom_id res chain seq x y z
N LEU A 1 8.61 2.04 -1.16
CA LEU A 1 8.18 2.01 0.25
C LEU A 1 8.05 0.55 0.72
N PRO A 2 9.18 -0.13 0.97
CA PRO A 2 9.16 -1.54 1.38
C PRO A 2 8.56 -1.70 2.78
N PRO A 3 7.71 -2.73 3.00
CA PRO A 3 7.11 -3.00 4.30
C PRO A 3 8.01 -3.77 5.27
N ASP A 4 9.06 -4.43 4.77
CA ASP A 4 9.98 -5.27 5.57
C ASP A 4 11.38 -5.38 4.93
N ALA A 5 12.30 -6.09 5.59
CA ALA A 5 13.68 -6.19 5.15
C ALA A 5 13.85 -6.97 3.84
N ASN A 6 13.09 -8.03 3.61
CA ASN A 6 13.21 -8.81 2.36
C ASN A 6 12.72 -8.00 1.16
N THR A 7 11.63 -7.25 1.32
CA THR A 7 11.15 -6.34 0.27
C THR A 7 12.13 -5.17 0.07
N LEU A 8 12.77 -4.65 1.14
CA LEU A 8 13.81 -3.64 1.03
C LEU A 8 15.01 -4.15 0.21
N LEU A 9 15.47 -5.36 0.45
CA LEU A 9 16.54 -5.98 -0.35
C LEU A 9 16.15 -6.10 -1.82
N CYS A 10 14.92 -6.57 -2.11
CA CYS A 10 14.43 -6.71 -3.47
C CYS A 10 14.35 -5.36 -4.21
N VAL A 11 13.73 -4.33 -3.61
CA VAL A 11 13.62 -3.02 -4.26
C VAL A 11 14.98 -2.36 -4.43
N THR A 12 15.91 -2.55 -3.48
CA THR A 12 17.26 -2.02 -3.57
C THR A 12 18.02 -2.65 -4.74
N ASP A 13 17.96 -3.98 -4.90
CA ASP A 13 18.57 -4.67 -6.04
C ASP A 13 17.99 -4.15 -7.38
N CYS A 14 16.67 -4.03 -7.48
CA CYS A 14 16.01 -3.47 -8.67
C CYS A 14 16.48 -2.03 -8.96
N CYS A 15 16.53 -1.17 -7.94
CA CYS A 15 16.98 0.21 -8.08
C CYS A 15 18.44 0.30 -8.54
N LEU A 16 19.34 -0.52 -7.98
CA LEU A 16 20.76 -0.54 -8.34
C LEU A 16 20.99 -1.05 -9.77
N ARG A 17 20.13 -1.91 -10.29
CA ARG A 17 20.19 -2.41 -11.68
C ARG A 17 19.55 -1.46 -12.67
N SER A 18 18.69 -0.54 -12.22
CA SER A 18 18.00 0.40 -13.11
C SER A 18 18.96 1.38 -13.76
N ARG A 19 18.63 1.86 -14.96
CA ARG A 19 19.40 2.87 -15.70
C ARG A 19 18.47 3.98 -16.17
N ASN A 20 18.97 5.21 -16.14
CA ASN A 20 18.25 6.40 -16.59
C ASN A 20 16.96 6.67 -15.80
N LEU A 21 16.91 6.23 -14.53
CA LEU A 21 15.80 6.46 -13.62
C LEU A 21 16.31 7.08 -12.32
N VAL A 22 15.48 7.92 -11.71
CA VAL A 22 15.70 8.40 -10.36
C VAL A 22 14.83 7.56 -9.43
N ASN A 23 15.47 6.79 -8.56
CA ASN A 23 14.80 5.94 -7.59
C ASN A 23 14.84 6.59 -6.20
N VAL A 24 13.73 6.59 -5.50
CA VAL A 24 13.64 7.04 -4.12
C VAL A 24 13.11 5.89 -3.27
N ILE A 25 13.93 5.40 -2.34
CA ILE A 25 13.56 4.37 -1.39
C ILE A 25 13.34 5.04 -0.03
N VAL A 26 12.14 4.87 0.54
CA VAL A 26 11.83 5.32 1.90
C VAL A 26 11.67 4.09 2.77
N ALA A 27 12.55 3.94 3.75
CA ALA A 27 12.56 2.82 4.69
C ALA A 27 12.86 3.33 6.10
N GLY A 28 12.26 2.71 7.10
CA GLY A 28 12.53 2.99 8.50
C GLY A 28 13.92 2.51 8.93
N LYS A 29 14.49 3.17 9.92
CA LYS A 29 15.78 2.80 10.53
C LYS A 29 15.63 1.92 11.78
N GLN A 30 14.40 1.73 12.24
CA GLN A 30 14.12 0.90 13.41
C GLN A 30 13.86 -0.55 12.99
N PRO A 31 14.17 -1.54 13.84
CA PRO A 31 13.76 -2.92 13.60
C PRO A 31 12.25 -3.04 13.40
N GLN A 32 11.85 -3.75 12.36
CA GLN A 32 10.47 -3.99 12.01
C GLN A 32 10.21 -5.49 11.85
N PRO A 33 8.96 -5.95 12.04
CA PRO A 33 8.59 -7.32 11.76
C PRO A 33 8.88 -7.71 10.31
N GLN A 34 9.20 -8.97 10.09
CA GLN A 34 9.38 -9.56 8.77
C GLN A 34 8.08 -10.23 8.35
N TRP A 35 7.45 -9.73 7.29
CA TRP A 35 6.14 -10.17 6.83
C TRP A 35 6.21 -11.24 5.74
N LEU A 36 7.12 -11.05 4.77
CA LEU A 36 7.23 -11.89 3.59
C LEU A 36 8.55 -12.67 3.59
N GLY A 37 8.49 -13.96 3.29
CA GLY A 37 9.67 -14.72 2.90
C GLY A 37 10.25 -14.18 1.57
N MET A 38 11.52 -14.51 1.26
CA MET A 38 12.22 -13.92 0.11
C MET A 38 11.48 -14.15 -1.22
N ASP A 39 10.99 -15.36 -1.48
CA ASP A 39 10.29 -15.66 -2.75
C ASP A 39 9.00 -14.85 -2.89
N ALA A 40 8.23 -14.70 -1.81
CA ALA A 40 7.03 -13.88 -1.78
C ALA A 40 7.36 -12.39 -1.95
N ALA A 41 8.46 -11.92 -1.33
CA ALA A 41 8.94 -10.54 -1.46
C ALA A 41 9.36 -10.25 -2.90
N ILE A 42 10.09 -11.14 -3.58
CA ILE A 42 10.48 -10.99 -4.98
C ILE A 42 9.24 -10.85 -5.86
N LYS A 43 8.26 -11.75 -5.70
CA LYS A 43 7.00 -11.70 -6.46
C LYS A 43 6.24 -10.41 -6.21
N HIS A 44 6.12 -9.99 -4.95
CA HIS A 44 5.40 -8.78 -4.56
C HIS A 44 6.08 -7.52 -5.10
N CYS A 45 7.40 -7.41 -4.96
CA CYS A 45 8.18 -6.28 -5.49
C CYS A 45 8.14 -6.19 -7.02
N SER A 46 8.13 -7.33 -7.71
CA SER A 46 8.01 -7.36 -9.18
C SER A 46 6.67 -6.82 -9.67
N ALA A 47 5.60 -7.01 -8.89
CA ALA A 47 4.28 -6.45 -9.18
C ALA A 47 4.15 -4.99 -8.69
N GLY A 48 4.95 -4.58 -7.71
CA GLY A 48 4.92 -3.25 -7.08
C GLY A 48 3.75 -3.02 -6.13
N ILE A 49 2.72 -3.85 -6.20
CA ILE A 49 1.49 -3.79 -5.41
C ILE A 49 0.84 -5.18 -5.37
N GLY A 50 0.10 -5.48 -4.32
CA GLY A 50 -0.64 -6.74 -4.27
C GLY A 50 -1.55 -6.89 -3.06
N ILE A 51 -2.53 -7.80 -3.20
CA ILE A 51 -3.39 -8.22 -2.10
C ILE A 51 -2.61 -9.18 -1.20
N TRP A 52 -2.66 -8.93 0.10
CA TRP A 52 -2.14 -9.84 1.12
C TRP A 52 -3.28 -10.69 1.68
N GLU A 53 -3.60 -11.77 0.97
CA GLU A 53 -4.71 -12.66 1.31
C GLU A 53 -4.64 -13.21 2.73
N TRP A 54 -3.43 -13.49 3.22
CA TRP A 54 -3.20 -13.98 4.58
C TRP A 54 -3.58 -12.96 5.67
N ALA A 55 -3.56 -11.66 5.34
CA ALA A 55 -3.88 -10.58 6.26
C ALA A 55 -5.37 -10.23 6.25
N GLY A 56 -6.03 -10.37 5.09
CA GLY A 56 -7.46 -10.13 4.92
C GLY A 56 -8.34 -11.31 5.28
N ASN A 57 -9.65 -11.16 5.02
CA ASN A 57 -10.65 -12.22 5.17
C ASN A 57 -11.71 -12.22 4.04
N ASP A 58 -11.47 -11.49 2.96
CA ASP A 58 -12.37 -11.45 1.80
C ASP A 58 -12.31 -12.73 0.95
N GLN A 59 -11.26 -13.54 1.08
CA GLN A 59 -11.09 -14.85 0.42
C GLN A 59 -11.31 -14.81 -1.10
N GLY A 60 -10.90 -13.70 -1.74
CA GLY A 60 -11.11 -13.45 -3.16
C GLY A 60 -12.53 -13.00 -3.54
N CYS A 61 -13.43 -12.87 -2.58
CA CYS A 61 -14.74 -12.26 -2.77
C CYS A 61 -14.65 -10.73 -2.80
N GLU A 62 -15.75 -10.08 -3.13
CA GLU A 62 -15.83 -8.63 -3.03
C GLU A 62 -15.77 -8.20 -1.56
N PRO A 63 -14.81 -7.33 -1.19
CA PRO A 63 -14.69 -6.85 0.19
C PRO A 63 -15.76 -5.80 0.51
N ASP A 64 -16.02 -5.60 1.79
CA ASP A 64 -16.84 -4.49 2.29
C ASP A 64 -15.99 -3.23 2.50
N VAL A 65 -14.69 -3.41 2.77
CA VAL A 65 -13.70 -2.34 2.92
C VAL A 65 -12.32 -2.79 2.43
N VAL A 66 -11.59 -1.87 1.82
CA VAL A 66 -10.18 -2.07 1.45
C VAL A 66 -9.29 -1.32 2.44
N MET A 67 -8.37 -2.05 3.07
CA MET A 67 -7.33 -1.50 3.94
C MET A 67 -6.00 -1.54 3.19
N ALA A 68 -5.52 -0.38 2.77
CA ALA A 68 -4.28 -0.27 1.99
C ALA A 68 -3.17 0.41 2.79
N CYS A 69 -1.93 0.07 2.51
CA CYS A 69 -0.76 0.65 3.17
C CYS A 69 0.45 0.72 2.24
N ALA A 70 1.35 1.67 2.54
CA ALA A 70 2.64 1.79 1.89
C ALA A 70 3.71 2.16 2.91
N GLY A 71 4.78 1.35 2.99
CA GLY A 71 5.87 1.51 3.95
C GLY A 71 5.76 0.59 5.17
N ASP A 72 6.78 0.60 6.01
CA ASP A 72 6.93 -0.30 7.16
C ASP A 72 5.94 -0.01 8.30
N VAL A 73 5.97 1.19 8.85
CA VAL A 73 5.06 1.60 9.95
C VAL A 73 3.60 1.55 9.52
N PRO A 74 3.17 2.13 8.35
CA PRO A 74 1.78 2.01 7.91
C PRO A 74 1.33 0.56 7.72
N THR A 75 2.22 -0.33 7.29
CA THR A 75 1.88 -1.76 7.17
C THR A 75 1.62 -2.39 8.53
N LEU A 76 2.47 -2.13 9.53
CA LEU A 76 2.27 -2.61 10.90
C LEU A 76 0.92 -2.13 11.46
N GLU A 77 0.62 -0.84 11.33
CA GLU A 77 -0.61 -0.24 11.85
C GLU A 77 -1.87 -0.79 11.14
N VAL A 78 -1.82 -0.96 9.82
CA VAL A 78 -2.94 -1.55 9.08
C VAL A 78 -3.17 -3.00 9.50
N LEU A 79 -2.13 -3.81 9.64
CA LEU A 79 -2.26 -5.20 10.08
C LEU A 79 -2.85 -5.29 11.49
N ALA A 80 -2.42 -4.42 12.41
CA ALA A 80 -2.97 -4.34 13.76
C ALA A 80 -4.45 -3.91 13.73
N ALA A 81 -4.80 -2.92 12.92
CA ALA A 81 -6.20 -2.48 12.75
C ALA A 81 -7.10 -3.58 12.18
N VAL A 82 -6.60 -4.30 11.16
CA VAL A 82 -7.34 -5.42 10.55
C VAL A 82 -7.56 -6.56 11.56
N ASP A 83 -6.56 -6.87 12.38
CA ASP A 83 -6.72 -7.88 13.45
C ASP A 83 -7.81 -7.47 14.46
N ILE A 84 -7.86 -6.20 14.84
CA ILE A 84 -8.92 -5.66 15.71
C ILE A 84 -10.28 -5.74 15.01
N LEU A 85 -10.38 -5.32 13.75
CA LEU A 85 -11.64 -5.39 12.98
C LEU A 85 -12.16 -6.82 12.90
N ARG A 86 -11.30 -7.79 12.58
CA ARG A 86 -11.69 -9.21 12.48
C ARG A 86 -12.19 -9.80 13.80
N ARG A 87 -11.67 -9.32 14.93
CA ARG A 87 -12.13 -9.75 16.28
C ARG A 87 -13.46 -9.14 16.67
N HIS A 88 -13.70 -7.88 16.34
CA HIS A 88 -14.89 -7.15 16.78
C HIS A 88 -16.01 -7.13 15.75
N LEU A 89 -15.69 -7.27 14.47
CA LEU A 89 -16.62 -7.26 13.34
C LEU A 89 -16.32 -8.44 12.40
N PRO A 90 -16.52 -9.70 12.85
CA PRO A 90 -16.12 -10.89 12.09
C PRO A 90 -16.84 -11.02 10.73
N GLU A 91 -18.03 -10.43 10.60
CA GLU A 91 -18.80 -10.43 9.35
C GLU A 91 -18.26 -9.44 8.29
N LEU A 92 -17.43 -8.46 8.72
CA LEU A 92 -16.86 -7.47 7.81
C LEU A 92 -15.76 -8.11 6.95
N ARG A 93 -15.94 -8.10 5.64
CA ARG A 93 -14.93 -8.59 4.69
C ARG A 93 -13.92 -7.48 4.41
N VAL A 94 -12.70 -7.71 4.86
CA VAL A 94 -11.60 -6.76 4.74
C VAL A 94 -10.58 -7.31 3.75
N ARG A 95 -10.27 -6.53 2.71
CA ARG A 95 -9.15 -6.77 1.81
C ARG A 95 -7.95 -5.95 2.25
N VAL A 96 -6.78 -6.58 2.34
CA VAL A 96 -5.53 -5.88 2.64
C VAL A 96 -4.69 -5.75 1.38
N ILE A 97 -4.27 -4.51 1.06
CA ILE A 97 -3.40 -4.22 -0.08
C ILE A 97 -2.13 -3.54 0.43
N ASN A 98 -0.97 -4.10 0.07
CA ASN A 98 0.30 -3.44 0.30
C ASN A 98 0.86 -2.87 -1.01
N VAL A 99 1.35 -1.63 -0.95
CA VAL A 99 1.90 -0.88 -2.08
C VAL A 99 3.38 -0.62 -1.84
N VAL A 100 4.24 -1.28 -2.61
CA VAL A 100 5.69 -1.09 -2.57
C VAL A 100 6.12 0.04 -3.50
N ASP A 101 5.57 0.06 -4.72
CA ASP A 101 5.80 1.12 -5.71
C ASP A 101 4.59 2.03 -5.82
N LEU A 102 4.72 3.26 -5.31
CA LEU A 102 3.63 4.25 -5.38
C LEU A 102 3.24 4.61 -6.81
N MET A 103 4.13 4.45 -7.78
CA MET A 103 3.83 4.79 -9.17
C MET A 103 2.79 3.85 -9.79
N THR A 104 2.60 2.66 -9.23
CA THR A 104 1.51 1.75 -9.64
C THR A 104 0.12 2.34 -9.41
N LEU A 105 -0.01 3.29 -8.48
CA LEU A 105 -1.27 3.99 -8.22
C LEU A 105 -1.69 4.92 -9.36
N GLN A 106 -0.73 5.43 -10.16
CA GLN A 106 -1.01 6.24 -11.33
C GLN A 106 -1.62 5.42 -12.47
N ASP A 107 -2.29 6.15 -13.39
CA ASP A 107 -2.74 5.56 -14.65
C ASP A 107 -1.55 5.15 -15.52
N GLN A 108 -1.67 4.02 -16.21
CA GLN A 108 -0.67 3.54 -17.17
C GLN A 108 -0.36 4.54 -18.29
N ALA A 109 -1.28 5.45 -18.59
CA ALA A 109 -1.06 6.51 -19.58
C ALA A 109 -0.18 7.64 -19.02
N GLU A 110 -0.04 7.76 -17.70
CA GLU A 110 0.77 8.79 -17.03
C GLU A 110 2.15 8.28 -16.59
N HIS A 111 2.26 6.99 -16.25
CA HIS A 111 3.51 6.40 -15.77
C HIS A 111 3.68 4.95 -16.28
N PRO A 112 4.89 4.55 -16.68
CA PRO A 112 5.16 3.19 -17.19
C PRO A 112 4.79 2.06 -16.22
N ASN A 113 4.94 2.30 -14.91
CA ASN A 113 4.57 1.34 -13.86
C ASN A 113 3.11 1.49 -13.42
N GLY A 114 2.37 2.45 -13.98
CA GLY A 114 0.97 2.70 -13.62
C GLY A 114 0.07 1.54 -14.00
N LEU A 115 -0.90 1.23 -13.15
CA LEU A 115 -1.89 0.19 -13.44
C LEU A 115 -2.92 0.68 -14.46
N SER A 116 -3.48 -0.25 -15.25
CA SER A 116 -4.70 0.04 -16.00
C SER A 116 -5.85 0.36 -15.04
N HIS A 117 -6.89 1.05 -15.52
CA HIS A 117 -8.10 1.28 -14.71
C HIS A 117 -8.71 -0.05 -14.24
N ARG A 118 -8.76 -1.04 -15.12
CA ARG A 118 -9.31 -2.37 -14.82
C ARG A 118 -8.55 -3.06 -13.69
N ASP A 119 -7.21 -3.05 -13.76
CA ASP A 119 -6.38 -3.71 -12.74
C ASP A 119 -6.47 -2.98 -11.41
N PHE A 120 -6.51 -1.65 -11.44
CA PHE A 120 -6.72 -0.84 -10.24
C PHE A 120 -8.09 -1.14 -9.60
N ASP A 121 -9.17 -1.15 -10.40
CA ASP A 121 -10.53 -1.42 -9.93
C ASP A 121 -10.67 -2.87 -9.40
N THR A 122 -9.93 -3.81 -9.96
CA THR A 122 -9.87 -5.20 -9.44
C THR A 122 -9.28 -5.26 -8.03
N LEU A 123 -8.25 -4.45 -7.77
CA LEU A 123 -7.62 -4.37 -6.45
C LEU A 123 -8.47 -3.57 -5.46
N PHE A 124 -8.80 -2.33 -5.83
CA PHE A 124 -9.37 -1.32 -4.93
C PHE A 124 -10.90 -1.23 -4.97
N THR A 125 -11.56 -2.03 -5.83
CA THR A 125 -12.99 -1.96 -6.12
C THR A 125 -13.43 -0.63 -6.76
N THR A 126 -14.68 -0.55 -7.20
CA THR A 126 -15.23 0.66 -7.86
C THR A 126 -16.08 1.54 -6.94
N ASP A 127 -16.47 1.02 -5.76
CA ASP A 127 -17.48 1.65 -4.91
C ASP A 127 -17.24 1.48 -3.40
N LYS A 128 -16.38 0.54 -2.97
CA LYS A 128 -16.18 0.30 -1.54
C LYS A 128 -15.23 1.33 -0.92
N PRO A 129 -15.38 1.62 0.37
CA PRO A 129 -14.46 2.52 1.07
C PRO A 129 -13.03 1.95 1.08
N ILE A 130 -12.07 2.84 0.86
CA ILE A 130 -10.64 2.55 0.89
C ILE A 130 -10.01 3.38 2.00
N ILE A 131 -9.42 2.73 2.98
CA ILE A 131 -8.59 3.37 4.00
C ILE A 131 -7.13 3.12 3.61
N PHE A 132 -6.41 4.18 3.30
CA PHE A 132 -5.01 4.10 2.85
C PHE A 132 -4.10 4.72 3.91
N ALA A 133 -3.29 3.90 4.59
CA ALA A 133 -2.28 4.36 5.53
C ALA A 133 -0.97 4.67 4.81
N TYR A 134 -0.45 5.89 5.04
CA TYR A 134 0.75 6.39 4.36
C TYR A 134 1.56 7.30 5.28
N HIS A 135 2.84 7.00 5.46
CA HIS A 135 3.73 7.82 6.27
C HIS A 135 4.31 9.00 5.46
N GLY A 136 3.42 9.88 5.07
CA GLY A 136 3.68 11.10 4.32
C GLY A 136 2.40 11.92 4.17
N TYR A 137 2.46 12.98 3.39
CA TYR A 137 1.31 13.86 3.20
C TYR A 137 0.22 13.21 2.34
N PRO A 138 -1.05 13.19 2.79
CA PRO A 138 -2.16 12.56 2.07
C PRO A 138 -2.34 13.06 0.63
N TRP A 139 -2.01 14.31 0.36
CA TRP A 139 -2.14 14.90 -0.97
C TRP A 139 -1.37 14.13 -2.05
N LEU A 140 -0.24 13.49 -1.70
CA LEU A 140 0.52 12.68 -2.66
C LEU A 140 -0.30 11.49 -3.16
N ILE A 141 -0.91 10.74 -2.25
CA ILE A 141 -1.75 9.59 -2.62
C ILE A 141 -2.98 10.07 -3.43
N HIS A 142 -3.62 11.15 -3.00
CA HIS A 142 -4.72 11.74 -3.76
C HIS A 142 -4.28 12.19 -5.16
N ARG A 143 -3.08 12.77 -5.30
CA ARG A 143 -2.53 13.18 -6.61
C ARG A 143 -2.26 11.97 -7.53
N LEU A 144 -1.78 10.85 -6.99
CA LEU A 144 -1.53 9.64 -7.76
C LEU A 144 -2.82 8.92 -8.20
N THR A 145 -3.92 9.13 -7.47
CA THR A 145 -5.18 8.39 -7.66
C THR A 145 -6.34 9.24 -8.16
N TYR A 146 -6.16 10.53 -8.43
CA TYR A 146 -7.27 11.46 -8.71
C TYR A 146 -8.13 11.08 -9.93
N ARG A 147 -7.58 10.29 -10.86
CA ARG A 147 -8.29 9.79 -12.05
C ARG A 147 -8.95 8.42 -11.85
N ARG A 148 -8.77 7.80 -10.69
CA ARG A 148 -9.31 6.47 -10.42
C ARG A 148 -10.80 6.52 -10.15
N THR A 149 -11.53 5.50 -10.62
CA THR A 149 -12.98 5.38 -10.51
C THR A 149 -13.47 5.57 -9.08
N ASN A 150 -12.78 4.94 -8.13
CA ASN A 150 -13.17 4.92 -6.71
C ASN A 150 -12.49 6.01 -5.85
N HIS A 151 -11.91 7.05 -6.47
CA HIS A 151 -11.18 8.09 -5.73
C HIS A 151 -12.03 8.82 -4.67
N LYS A 152 -13.35 8.97 -4.90
CA LYS A 152 -14.27 9.62 -3.96
C LYS A 152 -14.41 8.90 -2.61
N ASN A 153 -14.17 7.57 -2.59
CA ASN A 153 -14.24 6.72 -1.40
C ASN A 153 -12.86 6.44 -0.79
N LEU A 154 -11.81 7.12 -1.28
CA LEU A 154 -10.46 6.99 -0.79
C LEU A 154 -10.21 7.93 0.40
N HIS A 155 -9.92 7.34 1.55
CA HIS A 155 -9.62 8.02 2.80
C HIS A 155 -8.15 7.79 3.17
N VAL A 156 -7.29 8.75 2.89
CA VAL A 156 -5.87 8.64 3.22
C VAL A 156 -5.62 9.04 4.67
N ARG A 157 -4.97 8.17 5.41
CA ARG A 157 -4.46 8.41 6.76
C ARG A 157 -2.95 8.61 6.67
N GLY A 158 -2.54 9.84 6.77
CA GLY A 158 -1.15 10.26 6.59
C GLY A 158 -0.77 11.34 7.58
N TYR A 159 0.39 11.93 7.32
CA TYR A 159 0.94 12.99 8.15
C TYR A 159 0.02 14.23 8.19
N LYS A 160 -0.13 14.79 9.39
CA LYS A 160 -0.82 16.07 9.60
C LYS A 160 0.13 17.03 10.31
N GLU A 161 0.25 18.23 9.78
CA GLU A 161 0.94 19.31 10.50
C GLU A 161 -0.01 19.92 11.53
N GLU A 162 0.39 19.85 12.79
CA GLU A 162 -0.36 20.44 13.90
C GLU A 162 0.33 21.68 14.46
N GLY A 163 1.32 22.20 13.73
CA GLY A 163 2.08 23.41 14.13
C GLY A 163 2.99 23.18 15.34
N THR A 164 3.29 21.95 15.70
CA THR A 164 4.22 21.59 16.78
C THR A 164 5.54 21.07 16.22
N THR A 165 6.65 21.30 16.93
CA THR A 165 7.96 20.75 16.59
C THR A 165 8.21 19.37 17.18
N THR A 166 7.27 18.86 17.97
CA THR A 166 7.33 17.52 18.55
C THR A 166 6.61 16.52 17.68
N THR A 167 7.30 15.47 17.32
CA THR A 167 6.67 14.26 16.77
C THR A 167 5.75 13.67 17.83
N PRO A 168 4.55 13.22 17.44
CA PRO A 168 3.66 12.49 18.34
C PRO A 168 4.30 11.21 18.81
#